data_f9718f0ae27aaacfc8bece2fd0a48311
#
_entry.id   f9718f0ae27aaacfc8bece2fd0a48311
#
_cell.length_a   1.000
_cell.length_b   1.000
_cell.length_c   1.000
_cell.angle_alpha   90.00
_cell.angle_beta   90.00
_cell.angle_gamma   90.00
#
_symmetry.space_group_name_H-M   'P 1'
#
loop_
_entity.id
_entity.type
_entity.pdbx_description
1 polymer ?
#
loop_
_entity_poly.entity_id
_entity_poly.type
_entity_poly.pdbx_seq_one_letter_code
_entity_poly.pdbx_strand_id
1 'polypeptide(L)'
;MQKIPFISLGFFFLSILWFVYVTITFGNTENNTILYQNGAILGAYFTPAEWWRLISPIFAHIGVPHLVSNMILLITLGTLIEKIIGHLKFSLLYLISGIGGDLAVILLNPDTITAGASTALYGLLGFLFIQLFN
;
A
#
# COMPACT_ATOMS: atom_id res chain seq x y z
N MET A 1 -2.86 -10.54 -27.36
CA MET A 1 -2.10 -9.37 -26.90
C MET A 1 -2.00 -9.43 -25.38
N GLN A 2 -0.79 -9.45 -24.82
CA GLN A 2 -0.61 -9.35 -23.37
C GLN A 2 -1.05 -7.94 -22.94
N LYS A 3 -1.95 -7.88 -21.95
CA LYS A 3 -2.39 -6.60 -21.39
C LYS A 3 -1.24 -5.93 -20.64
N ILE A 4 -0.99 -4.66 -20.90
CA ILE A 4 0.01 -3.86 -20.16
C ILE A 4 -0.53 -3.66 -18.73
N PRO A 5 0.22 -4.00 -17.68
CA PRO A 5 -0.24 -3.88 -16.30
C PRO A 5 -0.09 -2.44 -15.78
N PHE A 6 -0.82 -1.50 -16.39
CA PHE A 6 -0.62 -0.07 -16.12
C PHE A 6 -1.11 0.37 -14.73
N ILE A 7 -2.01 -0.39 -14.08
CA ILE A 7 -2.45 -0.06 -12.71
C ILE A 7 -1.35 -0.40 -11.69
N SER A 8 -0.74 -1.59 -11.80
CA SER A 8 0.39 -1.96 -10.95
C SER A 8 1.55 -0.99 -11.10
N LEU A 9 1.85 -0.58 -12.34
CA LEU A 9 2.87 0.43 -12.63
C LEU A 9 2.47 1.80 -12.06
N GLY A 10 1.20 2.18 -12.16
CA GLY A 10 0.67 3.41 -11.57
C GLY A 10 0.86 3.45 -10.06
N PHE A 11 0.48 2.40 -9.35
CA PHE A 11 0.66 2.28 -7.90
C PHE A 11 2.14 2.28 -7.50
N PHE A 12 2.98 1.61 -8.28
CA PHE A 12 4.44 1.64 -8.10
C PHE A 12 4.99 3.08 -8.18
N PHE A 13 4.66 3.81 -9.24
CA PHE A 13 5.15 5.18 -9.40
C PHE A 13 4.56 6.14 -8.37
N LEU A 14 3.31 5.98 -7.96
CA LEU A 14 2.71 6.78 -6.88
C LEU A 14 3.48 6.61 -5.57
N SER A 15 3.83 5.38 -5.20
CA SER A 15 4.61 5.10 -3.99
C SER A 15 6.01 5.72 -4.06
N ILE A 16 6.69 5.61 -5.21
CA ILE A 16 8.01 6.23 -5.40
C ILE A 16 7.92 7.76 -5.35
N LEU A 17 6.94 8.36 -6.02
CA LEU A 17 6.76 9.81 -6.03
C LEU A 17 6.45 10.35 -4.64
N TRP A 18 5.59 9.65 -3.88
CA TRP A 18 5.33 10.00 -2.48
C TRP A 18 6.63 9.97 -1.65
N PHE A 19 7.40 8.89 -1.76
CA PHE A 19 8.64 8.71 -1.02
C PHE A 19 9.67 9.80 -1.34
N VAL A 20 9.87 10.09 -2.62
CA VAL A 20 10.78 11.13 -3.10
C VAL A 20 10.32 12.51 -2.61
N TYR A 21 9.01 12.81 -2.72
CA TYR A 21 8.45 14.08 -2.23
C TYR A 21 8.73 14.28 -0.74
N VAL A 22 8.41 13.29 0.10
CA VAL A 22 8.62 13.38 1.55
C VAL A 22 10.10 13.48 1.89
N THR A 23 10.96 12.71 1.23
CA THR A 23 12.41 12.77 1.44
C THR A 23 13.00 14.14 1.09
N ILE A 24 12.63 14.72 -0.04
CA ILE A 24 13.13 16.02 -0.49
C ILE A 24 12.59 17.16 0.40
N THR A 25 11.30 17.09 0.77
CA THR A 25 10.63 18.20 1.47
C THR A 25 10.91 18.18 2.97
N PHE A 26 10.97 17.00 3.60
CA PHE A 26 11.07 16.84 5.05
C PHE A 26 12.35 16.12 5.51
N GLY A 27 13.14 15.62 4.58
CA GLY A 27 14.47 15.04 4.83
C GLY A 27 14.49 13.62 5.41
N ASN A 28 13.34 13.08 5.85
CA ASN A 28 13.33 11.78 6.52
C ASN A 28 11.95 11.10 6.42
N THR A 29 11.94 9.83 6.00
CA THR A 29 10.74 8.97 5.94
C THR A 29 10.69 7.92 7.06
N GLU A 30 11.54 8.04 8.08
CA GLU A 30 11.55 7.15 9.25
C GLU A 30 11.03 7.85 10.51
N ASN A 31 10.80 9.16 10.46
CA ASN A 31 10.23 9.94 11.55
C ASN A 31 8.69 9.78 11.57
N ASN A 32 8.17 9.31 12.69
CA ASN A 32 6.74 9.03 12.85
C ASN A 32 5.85 10.26 12.67
N THR A 33 6.30 11.43 13.11
CA THR A 33 5.55 12.69 12.96
C THR A 33 5.46 13.07 11.49
N ILE A 34 6.58 13.00 10.76
CA ILE A 34 6.62 13.27 9.32
C ILE A 34 5.75 12.29 8.56
N LEU A 35 5.84 11.00 8.88
CA LEU A 35 5.00 9.96 8.27
C LEU A 35 3.52 10.23 8.49
N TYR A 36 3.10 10.52 9.73
CA TYR A 36 1.71 10.80 10.05
C TYR A 36 1.19 12.05 9.33
N GLN A 37 1.97 13.12 9.30
CA GLN A 37 1.61 14.35 8.58
C GLN A 37 1.48 14.13 7.06
N ASN A 38 2.19 13.14 6.51
CA ASN A 38 2.23 12.85 5.08
C ASN A 38 1.48 11.57 4.67
N GLY A 39 0.53 11.11 5.46
CA GLY A 39 -0.42 10.11 5.00
C GLY A 39 -0.41 8.76 5.71
N ALA A 40 0.55 8.49 6.61
CA ALA A 40 0.49 7.31 7.46
C ALA A 40 -0.73 7.36 8.40
N ILE A 41 -1.16 6.21 8.89
CA ILE A 41 -2.25 6.12 9.85
C ILE A 41 -1.72 5.71 11.23
N LEU A 42 -2.30 6.31 12.27
CA LEU A 42 -2.14 5.92 13.66
C LEU A 42 -3.54 5.74 14.25
N GLY A 43 -3.90 4.50 14.58
CA GLY A 43 -5.26 4.14 14.96
C GLY A 43 -5.80 4.93 16.14
N ALA A 44 -4.94 5.21 17.15
CA ALA A 44 -5.30 5.99 18.32
C ALA A 44 -5.78 7.43 18.02
N TYR A 45 -5.38 7.97 16.86
CA TYR A 45 -5.78 9.32 16.42
C TYR A 45 -6.72 9.31 15.21
N PHE A 46 -7.09 8.13 14.72
CA PHE A 46 -7.97 8.03 13.56
C PHE A 46 -9.38 8.53 13.89
N THR A 47 -9.91 9.39 13.03
CA THR A 47 -11.30 9.85 13.07
C THR A 47 -11.96 9.64 11.71
N PRO A 48 -13.29 9.42 11.64
CA PRO A 48 -13.99 9.29 10.36
C PRO A 48 -13.86 10.51 9.44
N ALA A 49 -13.54 11.68 9.98
CA ALA A 49 -13.28 12.88 9.19
C ALA A 49 -12.01 12.75 8.32
N GLU A 50 -11.08 11.89 8.73
CA GLU A 50 -9.85 11.60 7.99
C GLU A 50 -9.93 10.27 7.24
N TRP A 51 -11.09 9.91 6.68
CA TRP A 51 -11.33 8.66 5.96
C TRP A 51 -10.28 8.34 4.88
N TRP A 52 -9.69 9.36 4.27
CA TRP A 52 -8.61 9.22 3.28
C TRP A 52 -7.36 8.53 3.83
N ARG A 53 -7.16 8.53 5.16
CA ARG A 53 -6.09 7.78 5.83
C ARG A 53 -6.30 6.25 5.83
N LEU A 54 -7.40 5.76 5.31
CA LEU A 54 -7.57 4.33 4.99
C LEU A 54 -6.96 3.96 3.63
N ILE A 55 -6.59 4.94 2.81
CA ILE A 55 -6.02 4.73 1.47
C ILE A 55 -4.57 5.23 1.40
N SER A 56 -4.28 6.39 1.96
CA SER A 56 -2.97 7.03 1.84
C SER A 56 -1.81 6.20 2.41
N PRO A 57 -1.95 5.42 3.50
CA PRO A 57 -0.86 4.60 4.02
C PRO A 57 -0.35 3.58 3.02
N ILE A 58 -1.21 3.09 2.12
CA ILE A 58 -0.86 2.09 1.11
C ILE A 58 0.28 2.59 0.19
N PHE A 59 0.40 3.90 0.01
CA PHE A 59 1.41 4.53 -0.84
C PHE A 59 2.57 5.14 -0.03
N ALA A 60 2.38 5.39 1.27
CA ALA A 60 3.42 5.88 2.16
C ALA A 60 4.40 4.75 2.55
N HIS A 61 5.70 5.05 2.69
CA HIS A 61 6.71 4.03 3.03
C HIS A 61 7.73 4.54 4.05
N ILE A 62 8.13 3.64 4.95
CA ILE A 62 9.07 3.90 6.06
C ILE A 62 10.48 3.48 5.62
N GLY A 63 11.31 4.45 5.24
CA GLY A 63 12.70 4.18 4.83
C GLY A 63 12.84 3.44 3.50
N VAL A 64 14.05 3.46 2.96
CA VAL A 64 14.37 2.87 1.65
C VAL A 64 14.19 1.35 1.61
N PRO A 65 14.64 0.56 2.61
CA PRO A 65 14.50 -0.90 2.54
C PRO A 65 13.03 -1.36 2.46
N HIS A 66 12.14 -0.69 3.21
CA HIS A 66 10.71 -0.99 3.19
C HIS A 66 10.09 -0.64 1.84
N LEU A 67 10.40 0.53 1.28
CA LEU A 67 9.97 0.89 -0.07
C LEU A 67 10.42 -0.15 -1.10
N VAL A 68 11.71 -0.48 -1.13
CA VAL A 68 12.28 -1.38 -2.14
C VAL A 68 11.64 -2.76 -2.08
N SER A 69 11.50 -3.35 -0.88
CA SER A 69 10.88 -4.67 -0.71
C SER A 69 9.42 -4.69 -1.18
N ASN A 70 8.64 -3.67 -0.83
CA ASN A 70 7.26 -3.54 -1.29
C ASN A 70 7.16 -3.35 -2.81
N MET A 71 8.04 -2.54 -3.39
CA MET A 71 8.04 -2.28 -4.84
C MET A 71 8.42 -3.53 -5.65
N ILE A 72 9.36 -4.33 -5.17
CA ILE A 72 9.69 -5.62 -5.80
C ILE A 72 8.46 -6.54 -5.79
N LEU A 73 7.79 -6.67 -4.64
CA LEU A 73 6.58 -7.50 -4.54
C LEU A 73 5.44 -6.95 -5.39
N LEU A 74 5.23 -5.64 -5.42
CA LEU A 74 4.19 -5.02 -6.23
C LEU A 74 4.42 -5.27 -7.73
N ILE A 75 5.64 -5.12 -8.21
CA ILE A 75 5.95 -5.38 -9.62
C ILE A 75 5.80 -6.86 -9.95
N THR A 76 6.28 -7.76 -9.11
CA THR A 76 6.20 -9.20 -9.40
C THR A 76 4.78 -9.74 -9.30
N LEU A 77 4.12 -9.56 -8.15
CA LEU A 77 2.77 -10.08 -7.92
C LEU A 77 1.70 -9.24 -8.61
N GLY A 78 1.79 -7.92 -8.50
CA GLY A 78 0.81 -7.01 -9.05
C GLY A 78 0.68 -7.14 -10.57
N THR A 79 1.80 -7.11 -11.29
CA THR A 79 1.77 -7.22 -12.75
C THR A 79 1.26 -8.59 -13.22
N LEU A 80 1.59 -9.67 -12.48
CA LEU A 80 1.08 -11.00 -12.76
C LEU A 80 -0.44 -11.07 -12.59
N ILE A 81 -0.93 -10.65 -11.41
CA ILE A 81 -2.35 -10.73 -11.05
C ILE A 81 -3.18 -9.81 -11.96
N GLU A 82 -2.71 -8.58 -12.20
CA GLU A 82 -3.41 -7.64 -13.07
C GLU A 82 -3.61 -8.19 -14.50
N LYS A 83 -2.61 -8.90 -15.04
CA LYS A 83 -2.73 -9.57 -16.34
C LYS A 83 -3.78 -10.69 -16.32
N ILE A 84 -3.92 -11.40 -15.21
CA ILE A 84 -4.86 -12.52 -15.06
C ILE A 84 -6.30 -12.01 -14.91
N ILE A 85 -6.55 -11.11 -13.94
CA ILE A 85 -7.91 -10.70 -13.58
C ILE A 85 -8.36 -9.39 -14.22
N GLY A 86 -7.43 -8.64 -14.83
CA GLY A 86 -7.67 -7.34 -15.46
C GLY A 86 -7.64 -6.16 -14.49
N HIS A 87 -7.59 -4.97 -15.07
CA HIS A 87 -7.29 -3.71 -14.37
C HIS A 87 -8.24 -3.37 -13.23
N LEU A 88 -9.56 -3.43 -13.49
CA LEU A 88 -10.57 -3.07 -12.49
C LEU A 88 -10.58 -4.01 -11.30
N LYS A 89 -10.58 -5.33 -11.56
CA LYS A 89 -10.58 -6.33 -10.48
C LYS A 89 -9.29 -6.27 -9.66
N PHE A 90 -8.16 -6.03 -10.31
CA PHE A 90 -6.87 -5.84 -9.64
C PHE A 90 -6.89 -4.59 -8.75
N SER A 91 -7.37 -3.44 -9.26
CA SER A 91 -7.48 -2.20 -8.48
C SER A 91 -8.35 -2.41 -7.23
N LEU A 92 -9.51 -3.05 -7.38
CA LEU A 92 -10.40 -3.34 -6.27
C LEU A 92 -9.75 -4.29 -5.26
N LEU A 93 -9.12 -5.37 -5.72
CA LEU A 93 -8.43 -6.32 -4.86
C LEU A 93 -7.34 -5.63 -4.04
N TYR A 94 -6.49 -4.83 -4.70
CA TYR A 94 -5.38 -4.12 -4.06
C TYR A 94 -5.87 -3.11 -3.03
N LEU A 95 -6.80 -2.24 -3.39
CA LEU A 95 -7.29 -1.18 -2.50
C LEU A 95 -8.13 -1.74 -1.35
N ILE A 96 -9.03 -2.69 -1.60
CA ILE A 96 -9.86 -3.30 -0.54
C ILE A 96 -8.98 -4.07 0.44
N SER A 97 -7.97 -4.79 -0.04
CA SER A 97 -7.01 -5.49 0.82
C SER A 97 -6.20 -4.52 1.68
N GLY A 98 -5.72 -3.42 1.09
CA GLY A 98 -5.00 -2.38 1.81
C GLY A 98 -5.86 -1.73 2.89
N ILE A 99 -7.06 -1.27 2.54
CA ILE A 99 -8.03 -0.67 3.48
C ILE A 99 -8.39 -1.67 4.59
N GLY A 100 -8.66 -2.93 4.24
CA GLY A 100 -8.98 -3.96 5.22
C GLY A 100 -7.84 -4.23 6.21
N GLY A 101 -6.59 -4.25 5.72
CA GLY A 101 -5.41 -4.38 6.56
C GLY A 101 -5.19 -3.16 7.47
N ASP A 102 -5.37 -1.96 6.95
CA ASP A 102 -5.24 -0.72 7.74
C ASP A 102 -6.33 -0.64 8.81
N LEU A 103 -7.57 -1.03 8.51
CA LEU A 103 -8.64 -1.17 9.50
C LEU A 103 -8.31 -2.21 10.58
N ALA A 104 -7.73 -3.34 10.20
CA ALA A 104 -7.30 -4.35 11.16
C ALA A 104 -6.23 -3.81 12.12
N VAL A 105 -5.28 -3.01 11.62
CA VAL A 105 -4.27 -2.35 12.47
C VAL A 105 -4.92 -1.34 13.42
N ILE A 106 -5.86 -0.51 12.94
CA ILE A 106 -6.60 0.44 13.80
C ILE A 106 -7.28 -0.29 14.97
N LEU A 107 -7.89 -1.44 14.71
CA LEU A 107 -8.65 -2.19 15.70
C LEU A 107 -7.79 -3.02 16.63
N LEU A 108 -6.69 -3.59 16.15
CA LEU A 108 -5.88 -4.57 16.90
C LEU A 108 -4.61 -3.96 17.51
N ASN A 109 -4.05 -2.93 16.86
CA ASN A 109 -2.81 -2.27 17.27
C ASN A 109 -2.90 -0.74 17.07
N PRO A 110 -3.82 -0.06 17.78
CA PRO A 110 -4.10 1.36 17.52
C PRO A 110 -2.91 2.29 17.76
N ASP A 111 -1.94 1.88 18.57
CA ASP A 111 -0.75 2.68 18.90
C ASP A 111 0.40 2.50 17.88
N THR A 112 0.20 1.70 16.84
CA THR A 112 1.21 1.48 15.81
C THR A 112 0.98 2.40 14.62
N ILE A 113 2.03 3.15 14.23
CA ILE A 113 1.99 3.90 12.98
C ILE A 113 2.10 2.93 11.81
N THR A 114 1.21 3.07 10.83
CA THR A 114 1.13 2.18 9.68
C THR A 114 1.32 2.97 8.40
N ALA A 115 2.25 2.48 7.59
CA ALA A 115 2.55 2.96 6.25
C ALA A 115 3.17 1.81 5.44
N GLY A 116 2.84 1.73 4.15
CA GLY A 116 3.38 0.74 3.23
C GLY A 116 2.30 -0.01 2.45
N ALA A 117 2.68 -0.47 1.27
CA ALA A 117 1.84 -1.30 0.42
C ALA A 117 1.61 -2.71 0.99
N SER A 118 2.26 -3.08 2.07
CA SER A 118 2.29 -4.46 2.59
C SER A 118 0.90 -5.02 2.90
N THR A 119 -0.02 -4.23 3.43
CA THR A 119 -1.41 -4.66 3.69
C THR A 119 -2.11 -5.09 2.40
N ALA A 120 -1.97 -4.33 1.32
CA ALA A 120 -2.50 -4.68 0.00
C ALA A 120 -1.77 -5.88 -0.60
N LEU A 121 -0.44 -5.95 -0.47
CA LEU A 121 0.38 -7.05 -1.00
C LEU A 121 0.05 -8.39 -0.34
N TYR A 122 -0.23 -8.43 0.96
CA TYR A 122 -0.73 -9.65 1.62
C TYR A 122 -2.07 -10.11 1.04
N GLY A 123 -2.95 -9.18 0.65
CA GLY A 123 -4.18 -9.52 -0.06
C GLY A 123 -3.92 -10.15 -1.43
N LEU A 124 -2.92 -9.65 -2.18
CA LEU A 124 -2.49 -10.26 -3.45
C LEU A 124 -1.92 -11.67 -3.24
N LEU A 125 -1.13 -11.88 -2.20
CA LEU A 125 -0.62 -13.20 -1.83
C LEU A 125 -1.76 -14.16 -1.47
N GLY A 126 -2.72 -13.69 -0.67
CA GLY A 126 -3.92 -14.48 -0.32
C GLY A 126 -4.73 -14.87 -1.55
N PHE A 127 -4.91 -13.95 -2.50
CA PHE A 127 -5.56 -14.25 -3.78
C PHE A 127 -4.84 -15.37 -4.54
N LEU A 128 -3.51 -15.27 -4.70
CA LEU A 128 -2.73 -16.32 -5.39
C LEU A 128 -2.82 -17.66 -4.65
N PHE A 129 -2.75 -17.65 -3.32
CA PHE A 129 -2.88 -18.85 -2.52
C PHE A 129 -4.23 -19.57 -2.80
N ILE A 130 -5.33 -18.83 -2.80
CA ILE A 130 -6.65 -19.40 -3.12
C ILE A 130 -6.67 -19.98 -4.54
N GLN A 131 -6.03 -19.32 -5.52
CA GLN A 131 -5.98 -19.82 -6.90
C GLN A 131 -5.19 -21.13 -7.07
N LEU A 132 -4.29 -21.45 -6.14
CA LEU A 132 -3.53 -22.71 -6.17
C LEU A 132 -4.38 -23.94 -5.76
N PHE A 133 -5.51 -23.73 -5.08
CA PHE A 133 -6.37 -24.79 -4.57
C PHE A 133 -7.74 -24.86 -5.28
N ASN A 134 -7.96 -24.08 -6.33
CA ASN A 134 -9.15 -24.09 -7.18
C ASN A 134 -8.81 -24.51 -8.61
#